data_36914c8410228e91dee0c93373dcd354
#
_entry.id   36914c8410228e91dee0c93373dcd354
#
_cell.length_a   1.000
_cell.length_b   1.000
_cell.length_c   1.000
_cell.angle_alpha   90.00
_cell.angle_beta   90.00
_cell.angle_gamma   90.00
#
_symmetry.space_group_name_H-M   'P 1'
#
loop_
_entity.id
_entity.type
_entity.pdbx_description
1 polymer ?
#
loop_
_entity_poly.entity_id
_entity_poly.type
_entity_poly.pdbx_seq_one_letter_code
_entity_poly.pdbx_strand_id
1 'polypeptide(L)'
;MGASDSAAGWDASHIPSLTGKVVIVTGANSGIGFITALELARKQAHVVLACRNVERGQQAVNAIKTELGGTIHSAVEFMELDLSDLHNVQNFGETFLTKFGRLDILVNNAGVLVPSQTHTAEGLEMQFVVNHLGHFYLTSLLFDLLKRGDEPSRVVTVTSLSHSWAKLNLSKLPRSRPDKRTYSKEYATSKLANLLFTYELDRRITAAGLAGKVLAVAAHPGIASSEIPLKVLAEHFPSWMQSFVIKLFEISHLGQPIGRGALPSLFAATGVPVESGDYFGPDGFLGIRGKDVATCKFEVKK
;
A
#
# COMPACT_ATOMS: atom_id res chain seq x y z
N MET A 1 3.27 14.98 -24.48
CA MET A 1 4.01 13.77 -24.84
C MET A 1 3.47 12.63 -24.03
N GLY A 2 3.07 11.60 -24.67
CA GLY A 2 2.12 10.60 -24.37
C GLY A 2 2.28 9.87 -23.03
N ALA A 3 1.14 9.57 -22.43
CA ALA A 3 1.00 8.44 -21.55
C ALA A 3 1.51 7.21 -22.32
N SER A 4 2.42 6.44 -21.74
CA SER A 4 2.87 5.20 -22.38
C SER A 4 1.66 4.27 -22.48
N ASP A 5 1.31 3.83 -23.70
CA ASP A 5 0.24 2.88 -24.00
C ASP A 5 0.38 1.52 -23.31
N SER A 6 1.38 1.37 -22.45
CA SER A 6 1.82 0.09 -21.88
C SER A 6 0.94 -0.49 -20.77
N ALA A 7 -0.02 0.27 -20.24
CA ALA A 7 -0.93 -0.19 -19.19
C ALA A 7 -2.40 -0.22 -19.64
N ALA A 8 -2.71 0.16 -20.88
CA ALA A 8 -4.07 0.10 -21.42
C ALA A 8 -4.53 -1.36 -21.54
N GLY A 9 -5.70 -1.67 -20.96
CA GLY A 9 -6.26 -3.02 -20.92
C GLY A 9 -5.55 -4.00 -19.97
N TRP A 10 -4.64 -3.52 -19.12
CA TRP A 10 -3.96 -4.38 -18.15
C TRP A 10 -4.87 -4.70 -16.96
N ASP A 11 -4.94 -5.96 -16.62
CA ASP A 11 -5.63 -6.49 -15.44
C ASP A 11 -4.82 -7.61 -14.76
N ALA A 12 -5.34 -8.19 -13.69
CA ALA A 12 -4.64 -9.22 -12.93
C ALA A 12 -4.36 -10.52 -13.73
N SER A 13 -5.01 -10.75 -14.88
CA SER A 13 -4.70 -11.89 -15.74
C SER A 13 -3.31 -11.79 -16.37
N HIS A 14 -2.84 -10.57 -16.61
CA HIS A 14 -1.54 -10.25 -17.19
C HIS A 14 -0.36 -10.40 -16.23
N ILE A 15 -0.62 -10.62 -14.93
CA ILE A 15 0.45 -10.89 -13.96
C ILE A 15 1.18 -12.17 -14.38
N PRO A 16 2.50 -12.15 -14.56
CA PRO A 16 3.27 -13.34 -14.91
C PRO A 16 3.28 -14.37 -13.78
N SER A 17 3.78 -15.56 -14.03
CA SER A 17 4.04 -16.53 -12.96
C SER A 17 5.02 -15.95 -11.94
N LEU A 18 4.68 -16.04 -10.67
CA LEU A 18 5.51 -15.61 -9.53
C LEU A 18 6.05 -16.80 -8.74
N THR A 19 6.15 -17.97 -9.37
CA THR A 19 6.70 -19.17 -8.75
C THR A 19 8.11 -18.90 -8.22
N GLY A 20 8.35 -19.24 -6.94
CA GLY A 20 9.63 -19.02 -6.28
C GLY A 20 9.86 -17.58 -5.79
N LYS A 21 8.92 -16.66 -6.02
CA LYS A 21 8.97 -15.29 -5.51
C LYS A 21 8.37 -15.22 -4.11
N VAL A 22 9.02 -14.48 -3.21
CA VAL A 22 8.55 -14.20 -1.85
C VAL A 22 8.04 -12.77 -1.79
N VAL A 23 6.81 -12.61 -1.29
CA VAL A 23 6.08 -11.35 -1.28
C VAL A 23 5.55 -11.05 0.12
N ILE A 24 5.71 -9.81 0.58
CA ILE A 24 5.04 -9.28 1.77
C ILE A 24 3.96 -8.29 1.32
N VAL A 25 2.75 -8.42 1.86
CA VAL A 25 1.70 -7.41 1.73
C VAL A 25 1.26 -6.98 3.13
N THR A 26 1.49 -5.69 3.47
CA THR A 26 1.06 -5.16 4.76
C THR A 26 -0.42 -4.79 4.72
N GLY A 27 -1.15 -5.02 5.83
CA GLY A 27 -2.58 -4.76 5.91
C GLY A 27 -3.42 -5.64 4.97
N ALA A 28 -2.96 -6.87 4.71
CA ALA A 28 -3.57 -7.79 3.75
C ALA A 28 -4.81 -8.54 4.26
N ASN A 29 -5.30 -8.22 5.45
CA ASN A 29 -6.48 -8.87 6.03
C ASN A 29 -7.82 -8.36 5.48
N SER A 30 -7.83 -7.30 4.68
CA SER A 30 -9.05 -6.73 4.09
C SER A 30 -8.75 -5.79 2.92
N GLY A 31 -9.80 -5.42 2.17
CA GLY A 31 -9.74 -4.37 1.17
C GLY A 31 -8.72 -4.61 0.07
N ILE A 32 -8.03 -3.54 -0.33
CA ILE A 32 -7.03 -3.55 -1.41
C ILE A 32 -5.88 -4.50 -1.11
N GLY A 33 -5.38 -4.52 0.14
CA GLY A 33 -4.30 -5.41 0.54
C GLY A 33 -4.67 -6.88 0.40
N PHE A 34 -5.91 -7.26 0.76
CA PHE A 34 -6.40 -8.62 0.59
C PHE A 34 -6.45 -9.04 -0.89
N ILE A 35 -7.04 -8.19 -1.75
CA ILE A 35 -7.10 -8.47 -3.20
C ILE A 35 -5.69 -8.54 -3.80
N THR A 36 -4.80 -7.63 -3.39
CA THR A 36 -3.40 -7.67 -3.84
C THR A 36 -2.72 -8.99 -3.45
N ALA A 37 -2.87 -9.42 -2.20
CA ALA A 37 -2.32 -10.68 -1.73
C ALA A 37 -2.92 -11.90 -2.47
N LEU A 38 -4.24 -11.91 -2.67
CA LEU A 38 -4.96 -12.95 -3.40
C LEU A 38 -4.46 -13.10 -4.83
N GLU A 39 -4.36 -12.00 -5.59
CA GLU A 39 -3.94 -12.06 -6.99
C GLU A 39 -2.47 -12.47 -7.14
N LEU A 40 -1.58 -12.02 -6.25
CA LEU A 40 -0.19 -12.46 -6.23
C LEU A 40 -0.07 -13.95 -5.87
N ALA A 41 -0.87 -14.43 -4.91
CA ALA A 41 -0.94 -15.85 -4.57
C ALA A 41 -1.52 -16.68 -5.73
N ARG A 42 -2.52 -16.16 -6.46
CA ARG A 42 -3.10 -16.81 -7.65
C ARG A 42 -2.05 -17.04 -8.74
N LYS A 43 -0.99 -16.24 -8.76
CA LYS A 43 0.16 -16.36 -9.66
C LYS A 43 1.35 -17.13 -9.05
N GLN A 44 1.09 -17.90 -7.99
CA GLN A 44 2.02 -18.82 -7.35
C GLN A 44 3.15 -18.17 -6.54
N ALA A 45 2.99 -16.90 -6.13
CA ALA A 45 3.90 -16.30 -5.16
C ALA A 45 3.76 -16.98 -3.78
N HIS A 46 4.84 -17.02 -3.01
CA HIS A 46 4.78 -17.21 -1.56
C HIS A 46 4.40 -15.87 -0.92
N VAL A 47 3.17 -15.73 -0.44
CA VAL A 47 2.64 -14.46 0.07
C VAL A 47 2.53 -14.47 1.60
N VAL A 48 3.22 -13.52 2.23
CA VAL A 48 3.13 -13.26 3.67
C VAL A 48 2.15 -12.11 3.89
N LEU A 49 1.02 -12.41 4.54
CA LEU A 49 0.04 -11.44 4.99
C LEU A 49 0.53 -10.83 6.30
N ALA A 50 1.06 -9.61 6.24
CA ALA A 50 1.58 -8.90 7.41
C ALA A 50 0.49 -7.99 8.00
N CYS A 51 -0.13 -8.38 9.12
CA CYS A 51 -1.29 -7.70 9.69
C CYS A 51 -1.21 -7.69 11.22
N ARG A 52 -1.78 -6.65 11.85
CA ARG A 52 -1.78 -6.48 13.30
C ARG A 52 -2.69 -7.48 14.04
N ASN A 53 -3.87 -7.74 13.51
CA ASN A 53 -4.84 -8.59 14.16
C ASN A 53 -4.65 -10.04 13.72
N VAL A 54 -4.24 -10.90 14.65
CA VAL A 54 -3.92 -12.32 14.42
C VAL A 54 -5.12 -13.08 13.85
N GLU A 55 -6.30 -12.91 14.46
CA GLU A 55 -7.50 -13.64 14.06
C GLU A 55 -7.93 -13.26 12.65
N ARG A 56 -8.02 -11.96 12.34
CA ARG A 56 -8.36 -11.47 10.99
C ARG A 56 -7.31 -11.85 9.95
N GLY A 57 -6.03 -11.84 10.34
CA GLY A 57 -4.95 -12.27 9.46
C GLY A 57 -5.06 -13.76 9.10
N GLN A 58 -5.34 -14.60 10.07
CA GLN A 58 -5.53 -16.04 9.85
C GLN A 58 -6.81 -16.33 9.05
N GLN A 59 -7.90 -15.61 9.30
CA GLN A 59 -9.13 -15.69 8.50
C GLN A 59 -8.86 -15.32 7.04
N ALA A 60 -8.06 -14.28 6.79
CA ALA A 60 -7.68 -13.87 5.44
C ALA A 60 -6.84 -14.94 4.73
N VAL A 61 -5.88 -15.56 5.40
CA VAL A 61 -5.13 -16.70 4.85
C VAL A 61 -6.07 -17.83 4.44
N ASN A 62 -7.00 -18.21 5.32
CA ASN A 62 -7.97 -19.28 5.04
C ASN A 62 -8.88 -18.91 3.86
N ALA A 63 -9.35 -17.66 3.79
CA ALA A 63 -10.16 -17.18 2.68
C ALA A 63 -9.40 -17.25 1.35
N ILE A 64 -8.14 -16.81 1.30
CA ILE A 64 -7.31 -16.92 0.10
C ILE A 64 -7.12 -18.39 -0.31
N LYS A 65 -6.80 -19.28 0.64
CA LYS A 65 -6.64 -20.72 0.34
C LYS A 65 -7.92 -21.35 -0.19
N THR A 66 -9.07 -20.96 0.33
CA THR A 66 -10.38 -21.42 -0.17
C THR A 66 -10.65 -20.92 -1.58
N GLU A 67 -10.39 -19.63 -1.84
CA GLU A 67 -10.57 -19.01 -3.16
C GLU A 67 -9.66 -19.62 -4.24
N LEU A 68 -8.46 -20.07 -3.84
CA LEU A 68 -7.51 -20.76 -4.74
C LEU A 68 -7.88 -22.23 -5.01
N GLY A 69 -8.84 -22.80 -4.27
CA GLY A 69 -9.41 -24.13 -4.54
C GLY A 69 -8.46 -25.30 -4.40
N GLY A 70 -7.33 -25.15 -3.69
CA GLY A 70 -6.34 -26.23 -3.47
C GLY A 70 -5.55 -26.67 -4.71
N THR A 71 -5.84 -26.12 -5.89
CA THR A 71 -5.16 -26.45 -7.15
C THR A 71 -3.90 -25.62 -7.38
N ILE A 72 -3.74 -24.53 -6.65
CA ILE A 72 -2.60 -23.62 -6.74
C ILE A 72 -1.69 -23.88 -5.55
N HIS A 73 -0.47 -24.34 -5.80
CA HIS A 73 0.55 -24.62 -4.78
C HIS A 73 1.26 -23.32 -4.30
N SER A 74 0.52 -22.23 -4.09
CA SER A 74 1.09 -21.04 -3.47
C SER A 74 1.14 -21.19 -1.96
N ALA A 75 2.27 -20.87 -1.36
CA ALA A 75 2.37 -20.75 0.07
C ALA A 75 1.77 -19.38 0.49
N VAL A 76 0.72 -19.43 1.31
CA VAL A 76 0.11 -18.24 1.89
C VAL A 76 0.12 -18.39 3.40
N GLU A 77 0.74 -17.43 4.07
CA GLU A 77 0.87 -17.45 5.52
C GLU A 77 0.67 -16.07 6.14
N PHE A 78 0.34 -16.07 7.41
CA PHE A 78 0.21 -14.88 8.25
C PHE A 78 1.47 -14.69 9.08
N MET A 79 1.90 -13.42 9.21
CA MET A 79 2.86 -12.99 10.23
C MET A 79 2.33 -11.70 10.88
N GLU A 80 2.40 -11.65 12.21
CA GLU A 80 1.94 -10.48 12.96
C GLU A 80 2.84 -9.27 12.74
N LEU A 81 2.21 -8.13 12.37
CA LEU A 81 2.89 -6.86 12.17
C LEU A 81 2.02 -5.70 12.66
N ASP A 82 2.41 -5.06 13.75
CA ASP A 82 1.85 -3.79 14.19
C ASP A 82 2.78 -2.63 13.83
N LEU A 83 2.42 -1.89 12.79
CA LEU A 83 3.20 -0.74 12.30
C LEU A 83 3.16 0.46 13.27
N SER A 84 2.29 0.45 14.28
CA SER A 84 2.26 1.48 15.32
C SER A 84 3.27 1.26 16.43
N ASP A 85 3.85 0.07 16.49
CA ASP A 85 4.88 -0.34 17.45
C ASP A 85 6.19 -0.69 16.72
N LEU A 86 7.19 0.17 16.79
CA LEU A 86 8.46 -0.04 16.11
C LEU A 86 9.24 -1.26 16.66
N HIS A 87 9.01 -1.65 17.89
CA HIS A 87 9.54 -2.90 18.44
C HIS A 87 8.93 -4.12 17.76
N ASN A 88 7.61 -4.11 17.55
CA ASN A 88 6.94 -5.17 16.81
C ASN A 88 7.42 -5.22 15.35
N VAL A 89 7.63 -4.08 14.71
CA VAL A 89 8.23 -4.00 13.36
C VAL A 89 9.63 -4.64 13.32
N GLN A 90 10.46 -4.36 14.32
CA GLN A 90 11.79 -4.98 14.44
C GLN A 90 11.70 -6.49 14.58
N ASN A 91 10.88 -6.98 15.50
CA ASN A 91 10.67 -8.43 15.74
C ASN A 91 10.15 -9.15 14.48
N PHE A 92 9.23 -8.50 13.75
CA PHE A 92 8.78 -8.99 12.44
C PHE A 92 9.95 -9.13 11.46
N GLY A 93 10.76 -8.07 11.33
CA GLY A 93 11.93 -8.06 10.43
C GLY A 93 12.91 -9.18 10.77
N GLU A 94 13.27 -9.34 12.04
CA GLU A 94 14.18 -10.39 12.51
C GLU A 94 13.63 -11.79 12.26
N THR A 95 12.33 -12.00 12.53
CA THR A 95 11.65 -13.27 12.25
C THR A 95 11.63 -13.58 10.78
N PHE A 96 11.34 -12.57 9.93
CA PHE A 96 11.33 -12.74 8.49
C PHE A 96 12.72 -13.06 7.95
N LEU A 97 13.76 -12.35 8.40
CA LEU A 97 15.17 -12.60 8.03
C LEU A 97 15.64 -14.02 8.36
N THR A 98 15.14 -14.59 9.47
CA THR A 98 15.48 -15.98 9.87
C THR A 98 14.77 -17.01 9.00
N LYS A 99 13.55 -16.69 8.57
CA LYS A 99 12.68 -17.63 7.84
C LYS A 99 12.90 -17.60 6.33
N PHE A 100 13.24 -16.45 5.77
CA PHE A 100 13.34 -16.24 4.33
C PHE A 100 14.72 -15.78 3.89
N GLY A 101 15.25 -16.40 2.85
CA GLY A 101 16.55 -16.04 2.26
C GLY A 101 16.48 -14.90 1.25
N ARG A 102 15.27 -14.50 0.81
CA ARG A 102 15.01 -13.47 -0.20
C ARG A 102 13.70 -12.75 0.03
N LEU A 103 13.57 -11.58 -0.55
CA LEU A 103 12.30 -10.85 -0.69
C LEU A 103 12.25 -10.24 -2.08
N ASP A 104 11.22 -10.56 -2.85
CA ASP A 104 11.09 -10.08 -4.23
C ASP A 104 10.15 -8.87 -4.34
N ILE A 105 9.08 -8.86 -3.56
CA ILE A 105 8.10 -7.77 -3.58
C ILE A 105 7.69 -7.42 -2.15
N LEU A 106 7.86 -6.14 -1.79
CA LEU A 106 7.34 -5.56 -0.55
C LEU A 106 6.25 -4.57 -0.89
N VAL A 107 5.00 -4.88 -0.54
CA VAL A 107 3.86 -3.96 -0.73
C VAL A 107 3.54 -3.28 0.60
N ASN A 108 4.00 -2.05 0.75
CA ASN A 108 3.70 -1.15 1.86
C ASN A 108 2.29 -0.57 1.68
N ASN A 109 1.26 -1.39 1.95
CA ASN A 109 -0.14 -1.07 1.68
C ASN A 109 -0.92 -0.63 2.91
N ALA A 110 -0.61 -1.15 4.11
CA ALA A 110 -1.36 -0.84 5.31
C ALA A 110 -1.54 0.67 5.52
N GLY A 111 -2.69 1.05 6.05
CA GLY A 111 -2.96 2.44 6.37
C GLY A 111 -4.19 2.58 7.25
N VAL A 112 -4.16 3.60 8.08
CA VAL A 112 -5.27 3.99 8.93
C VAL A 112 -5.68 5.42 8.62
N LEU A 113 -6.98 5.67 8.76
CA LEU A 113 -7.57 6.98 8.66
C LEU A 113 -8.58 7.11 9.80
N VAL A 114 -8.52 8.22 10.53
CA VAL A 114 -9.32 8.44 11.74
C VAL A 114 -9.24 7.26 12.72
N PRO A 115 -8.05 6.93 13.23
CA PRO A 115 -7.92 5.86 14.22
C PRO A 115 -8.57 6.28 15.54
N SER A 116 -9.09 5.30 16.28
CA SER A 116 -9.65 5.55 17.62
C SER A 116 -8.61 6.10 18.60
N GLN A 117 -7.37 5.65 18.47
CA GLN A 117 -6.21 6.16 19.19
C GLN A 117 -5.40 7.06 18.27
N THR A 118 -5.20 8.31 18.66
CA THR A 118 -4.60 9.33 17.79
C THR A 118 -3.08 9.42 17.88
N HIS A 119 -2.48 8.87 18.94
CA HIS A 119 -1.05 8.85 19.18
C HIS A 119 -0.58 7.48 19.62
N THR A 120 0.68 7.17 19.35
CA THR A 120 1.37 6.01 19.90
C THR A 120 1.74 6.25 21.38
N ALA A 121 2.28 5.24 22.06
CA ALA A 121 2.77 5.35 23.42
C ALA A 121 3.88 6.42 23.56
N GLU A 122 4.68 6.61 22.52
CA GLU A 122 5.75 7.61 22.45
C GLU A 122 5.25 9.02 22.11
N GLY A 123 3.93 9.21 21.95
CA GLY A 123 3.31 10.49 21.64
C GLY A 123 3.42 10.92 20.18
N LEU A 124 3.68 9.99 19.27
CA LEU A 124 3.73 10.25 17.83
C LEU A 124 2.34 10.12 17.20
N GLU A 125 2.05 10.92 16.16
CA GLU A 125 0.77 10.89 15.47
C GLU A 125 0.55 9.54 14.77
N MET A 126 -0.58 8.89 15.08
CA MET A 126 -0.86 7.49 14.73
C MET A 126 -0.87 7.24 13.22
N GLN A 127 -1.47 8.13 12.43
CA GLN A 127 -1.56 7.93 10.97
C GLN A 127 -0.17 8.08 10.32
N PHE A 128 0.65 9.01 10.82
CA PHE A 128 2.01 9.17 10.31
C PHE A 128 2.87 7.94 10.64
N VAL A 129 2.74 7.43 11.86
CA VAL A 129 3.51 6.24 12.28
C VAL A 129 3.08 5.01 11.49
N VAL A 130 1.80 4.69 11.45
CA VAL A 130 1.30 3.48 10.78
C VAL A 130 1.47 3.56 9.27
N ASN A 131 1.09 4.69 8.66
CA ASN A 131 1.04 4.80 7.20
C ASN A 131 2.44 4.99 6.59
N HIS A 132 3.38 5.59 7.34
CA HIS A 132 4.69 5.96 6.82
C HIS A 132 5.86 5.41 7.63
N LEU A 133 6.03 5.81 8.90
CA LEU A 133 7.25 5.54 9.67
C LEU A 133 7.49 4.03 9.87
N GLY A 134 6.44 3.28 10.20
CA GLY A 134 6.52 1.83 10.34
C GLY A 134 6.95 1.13 9.05
N HIS A 135 6.42 1.58 7.90
CA HIS A 135 6.83 1.06 6.59
C HIS A 135 8.26 1.46 6.20
N PHE A 136 8.65 2.69 6.51
CA PHE A 136 10.03 3.14 6.33
C PHE A 136 10.99 2.22 7.10
N TYR A 137 10.69 1.96 8.37
CA TYR A 137 11.52 1.11 9.21
C TYR A 137 11.51 -0.35 8.72
N LEU A 138 10.35 -0.90 8.40
CA LEU A 138 10.22 -2.24 7.82
C LEU A 138 11.06 -2.39 6.54
N THR A 139 10.97 -1.43 5.64
CA THR A 139 11.73 -1.44 4.38
C THR A 139 13.23 -1.43 4.67
N SER A 140 13.69 -0.62 5.63
CA SER A 140 15.11 -0.57 6.00
C SER A 140 15.63 -1.88 6.56
N LEU A 141 14.85 -2.57 7.40
CA LEU A 141 15.23 -3.86 7.98
C LEU A 141 15.33 -4.97 6.92
N LEU A 142 14.47 -4.93 5.90
CA LEU A 142 14.39 -5.97 4.88
C LEU A 142 15.16 -5.64 3.59
N PHE A 143 15.82 -4.47 3.52
CA PHE A 143 16.44 -3.99 2.28
C PHE A 143 17.50 -4.93 1.73
N ASP A 144 18.28 -5.59 2.60
CA ASP A 144 19.29 -6.54 2.19
C ASP A 144 18.74 -7.80 1.54
N LEU A 145 17.51 -8.23 1.91
CA LEU A 145 16.84 -9.33 1.23
C LEU A 145 16.37 -8.97 -0.17
N LEU A 146 15.92 -7.69 -0.36
CA LEU A 146 15.51 -7.18 -1.66
C LEU A 146 16.64 -7.20 -2.71
N LYS A 147 17.90 -7.16 -2.26
CA LYS A 147 19.08 -7.23 -3.14
C LYS A 147 19.47 -8.63 -3.59
N ARG A 148 18.85 -9.67 -3.03
CA ARG A 148 19.36 -11.06 -3.19
C ARG A 148 18.78 -11.80 -4.40
N GLY A 149 17.67 -11.35 -4.96
CA GLY A 149 17.02 -11.99 -6.11
C GLY A 149 17.85 -11.88 -7.40
N ASP A 150 17.65 -12.77 -8.34
CA ASP A 150 18.28 -12.73 -9.68
C ASP A 150 17.61 -11.70 -10.59
N GLU A 151 16.32 -11.45 -10.36
CA GLU A 151 15.53 -10.42 -11.05
C GLU A 151 15.30 -9.22 -10.14
N PRO A 152 14.98 -8.04 -10.71
CA PRO A 152 14.68 -6.85 -9.93
C PRO A 152 13.57 -7.08 -8.90
N SER A 153 13.87 -6.77 -7.64
CA SER A 153 12.84 -6.72 -6.59
C SER A 153 12.12 -5.38 -6.59
N ARG A 154 10.95 -5.31 -5.95
CA ARG A 154 10.14 -4.09 -5.93
C ARG A 154 9.67 -3.74 -4.52
N VAL A 155 9.82 -2.46 -4.19
CA VAL A 155 9.18 -1.84 -3.03
C VAL A 155 8.04 -1.00 -3.55
N VAL A 156 6.81 -1.46 -3.36
CA VAL A 156 5.58 -0.76 -3.78
C VAL A 156 5.00 -0.02 -2.60
N THR A 157 4.97 1.30 -2.66
CA THR A 157 4.44 2.14 -1.58
C THR A 157 3.06 2.70 -1.94
N VAL A 158 2.04 2.33 -1.17
CA VAL A 158 0.67 2.78 -1.43
C VAL A 158 0.45 4.17 -0.83
N THR A 159 0.20 5.13 -1.71
CA THR A 159 -0.17 6.51 -1.40
C THR A 159 -1.67 6.75 -1.60
N SER A 160 -2.09 8.00 -1.77
CA SER A 160 -3.48 8.42 -2.02
C SER A 160 -3.50 9.73 -2.79
N LEU A 161 -4.56 10.00 -3.52
CA LEU A 161 -4.80 11.31 -4.15
C LEU A 161 -4.75 12.47 -3.13
N SER A 162 -5.03 12.19 -1.85
CA SER A 162 -4.96 13.19 -0.77
C SER A 162 -3.58 13.81 -0.59
N HIS A 163 -2.49 13.17 -1.06
CA HIS A 163 -1.14 13.74 -1.02
C HIS A 163 -1.06 15.13 -1.67
N SER A 164 -1.88 15.39 -2.71
CA SER A 164 -1.89 16.66 -3.44
C SER A 164 -2.34 17.87 -2.62
N TRP A 165 -3.03 17.62 -1.51
CA TRP A 165 -3.51 18.68 -0.59
C TRP A 165 -2.60 18.85 0.62
N ALA A 166 -1.62 17.97 0.78
CA ALA A 166 -0.74 17.98 1.93
C ALA A 166 0.31 19.10 1.83
N LYS A 167 0.69 19.60 3.00
CA LYS A 167 1.88 20.44 3.17
C LYS A 167 2.76 19.78 4.23
N LEU A 168 3.93 19.33 3.83
CA LEU A 168 4.89 18.74 4.75
C LEU A 168 5.55 19.86 5.57
N ASN A 169 5.35 19.83 6.87
CA ASN A 169 6.02 20.71 7.80
C ASN A 169 6.83 19.87 8.81
N LEU A 170 8.11 19.71 8.53
CA LEU A 170 9.00 18.84 9.32
C LEU A 170 9.09 19.25 10.79
N SER A 171 8.94 20.55 11.12
CA SER A 171 8.99 21.00 12.50
C SER A 171 7.77 20.61 13.34
N LYS A 172 6.68 20.24 12.68
CA LYS A 172 5.42 19.81 13.32
C LYS A 172 5.22 18.30 13.30
N LEU A 173 6.01 17.57 12.52
CA LEU A 173 6.04 16.12 12.50
C LEU A 173 6.95 15.62 13.63
N PRO A 174 6.60 14.55 14.26
CA PRO A 174 5.38 13.71 14.23
C PRO A 174 4.45 13.97 15.42
N ARG A 175 4.56 15.12 16.08
CA ARG A 175 3.87 15.46 17.35
C ARG A 175 2.67 16.38 17.15
N SER A 176 2.04 16.35 15.99
CA SER A 176 0.82 17.12 15.78
C SER A 176 -0.26 16.67 16.76
N ARG A 177 -1.06 17.63 17.25
CA ARG A 177 -2.25 17.32 18.07
C ARG A 177 -3.43 17.22 17.10
N PRO A 178 -3.83 16.01 16.66
CA PRO A 178 -4.99 15.91 15.81
C PRO A 178 -6.23 16.32 16.59
N ASP A 179 -6.87 17.35 16.12
CA ASP A 179 -8.26 17.57 16.41
C ASP A 179 -9.08 16.88 15.30
N LYS A 180 -10.34 16.59 15.54
CA LYS A 180 -11.23 15.94 14.55
C LYS A 180 -11.25 16.64 13.19
N ARG A 181 -10.92 17.95 13.14
CA ARG A 181 -10.83 18.74 11.91
C ARG A 181 -9.51 18.58 11.15
N THR A 182 -8.52 17.92 11.73
CA THR A 182 -7.18 17.78 11.15
C THR A 182 -6.87 16.37 10.64
N TYR A 183 -7.69 15.36 10.95
CA TYR A 183 -7.44 13.98 10.53
C TYR A 183 -7.16 13.82 9.03
N SER A 184 -7.93 14.52 8.19
CA SER A 184 -7.72 14.47 6.74
C SER A 184 -6.38 15.07 6.32
N LYS A 185 -5.87 16.09 7.07
CA LYS A 185 -4.57 16.71 6.80
C LYS A 185 -3.43 15.78 7.22
N GLU A 186 -3.54 15.15 8.38
CA GLU A 186 -2.55 14.22 8.91
C GLU A 186 -2.45 12.99 7.97
N TYR A 187 -3.59 12.46 7.55
CA TYR A 187 -3.62 11.41 6.54
C TYR A 187 -2.95 11.85 5.24
N ALA A 188 -3.34 13.00 4.70
CA ALA A 188 -2.75 13.54 3.47
C ALA A 188 -1.23 13.72 3.61
N THR A 189 -0.77 14.21 4.77
CA THR A 189 0.66 14.36 5.10
C THR A 189 1.37 13.01 5.12
N SER A 190 0.78 11.98 5.73
CA SER A 190 1.36 10.62 5.73
C SER A 190 1.47 10.04 4.31
N LYS A 191 0.48 10.33 3.44
CA LYS A 191 0.48 9.85 2.05
C LYS A 191 1.44 10.66 1.15
N LEU A 192 1.65 11.93 1.43
CA LEU A 192 2.72 12.71 0.80
C LEU A 192 4.10 12.16 1.22
N ALA A 193 4.30 11.86 2.51
CA ALA A 193 5.53 11.26 3.00
C ALA A 193 5.83 9.92 2.30
N ASN A 194 4.82 9.09 2.04
CA ASN A 194 4.97 7.85 1.28
C ASN A 194 5.47 8.07 -0.15
N LEU A 195 4.94 9.08 -0.83
CA LEU A 195 5.38 9.40 -2.18
C LEU A 195 6.82 9.94 -2.19
N LEU A 196 7.15 10.85 -1.27
CA LEU A 196 8.51 11.37 -1.12
C LEU A 196 9.52 10.28 -0.71
N PHE A 197 9.09 9.32 0.12
CA PHE A 197 9.89 8.15 0.46
C PHE A 197 10.24 7.32 -0.78
N THR A 198 9.29 7.10 -1.68
CA THR A 198 9.53 6.36 -2.92
C THR A 198 10.61 7.04 -3.77
N TYR A 199 10.53 8.36 -3.97
CA TYR A 199 11.53 9.09 -4.74
C TYR A 199 12.89 9.16 -4.05
N GLU A 200 12.93 9.33 -2.74
CA GLU A 200 14.21 9.33 -2.01
C GLU A 200 14.84 7.94 -1.98
N LEU A 201 14.03 6.88 -1.88
CA LEU A 201 14.50 5.50 -1.96
C LEU A 201 15.10 5.22 -3.35
N ASP A 202 14.42 5.61 -4.43
CA ASP A 202 14.92 5.50 -5.80
C ASP A 202 16.26 6.26 -5.98
N ARG A 203 16.33 7.50 -5.49
CA ARG A 203 17.56 8.29 -5.53
C ARG A 203 18.72 7.59 -4.81
N ARG A 204 18.46 6.97 -3.64
CA ARG A 204 19.47 6.22 -2.86
C ARG A 204 19.87 4.92 -3.53
N ILE A 205 18.91 4.19 -4.10
CA ILE A 205 19.14 2.97 -4.88
C ILE A 205 20.08 3.29 -6.06
N THR A 206 19.81 4.35 -6.79
CA THR A 206 20.64 4.80 -7.91
C THR A 206 22.04 5.21 -7.45
N ALA A 207 22.14 6.01 -6.39
CA ALA A 207 23.43 6.45 -5.84
C ALA A 207 24.29 5.28 -5.28
N ALA A 208 23.65 4.20 -4.84
CA ALA A 208 24.32 2.99 -4.36
C ALA A 208 24.70 2.00 -5.49
N GLY A 209 24.44 2.33 -6.76
CA GLY A 209 24.71 1.43 -7.90
C GLY A 209 23.77 0.23 -7.97
N LEU A 210 22.59 0.31 -7.36
CA LEU A 210 21.59 -0.77 -7.31
C LEU A 210 20.44 -0.54 -8.31
N ALA A 211 20.57 0.44 -9.22
CA ALA A 211 19.60 0.68 -10.28
C ALA A 211 19.38 -0.61 -11.10
N GLY A 212 18.11 -0.96 -11.36
CA GLY A 212 17.75 -2.21 -12.01
C GLY A 212 17.84 -3.46 -11.14
N LYS A 213 18.32 -3.37 -9.89
CA LYS A 213 18.34 -4.47 -8.92
C LYS A 213 17.17 -4.38 -7.93
N VAL A 214 16.87 -3.18 -7.49
CA VAL A 214 15.72 -2.87 -6.62
C VAL A 214 14.98 -1.69 -7.25
N LEU A 215 13.66 -1.79 -7.38
CA LEU A 215 12.81 -0.72 -7.89
C LEU A 215 11.94 -0.17 -6.75
N ALA A 216 11.98 1.14 -6.55
CA ALA A 216 11.08 1.85 -5.65
C ALA A 216 9.93 2.45 -6.47
N VAL A 217 8.71 2.01 -6.22
CA VAL A 217 7.53 2.36 -7.03
C VAL A 217 6.39 2.80 -6.12
N ALA A 218 5.61 3.78 -6.54
CA ALA A 218 4.42 4.22 -5.83
C ALA A 218 3.14 3.84 -6.59
N ALA A 219 2.06 3.65 -5.83
CA ALA A 219 0.74 3.45 -6.40
C ALA A 219 -0.35 4.12 -5.55
N HIS A 220 -1.45 4.57 -6.18
CA HIS A 220 -2.65 4.97 -5.46
C HIS A 220 -3.90 4.29 -6.04
N PRO A 221 -4.85 3.91 -5.18
CA PRO A 221 -6.02 3.14 -5.59
C PRO A 221 -7.14 3.99 -6.20
N GLY A 222 -6.95 5.28 -6.44
CA GLY A 222 -8.07 6.19 -6.69
C GLY A 222 -8.99 6.31 -5.48
N ILE A 223 -10.29 6.51 -5.74
CA ILE A 223 -11.33 6.40 -4.71
C ILE A 223 -11.92 4.99 -4.79
N ALA A 224 -11.37 4.07 -4.03
CA ALA A 224 -11.93 2.73 -3.91
C ALA A 224 -13.09 2.72 -2.90
N SER A 225 -14.09 1.87 -3.14
CA SER A 225 -15.22 1.63 -2.22
C SER A 225 -14.75 0.83 -0.99
N SER A 226 -13.76 1.37 -0.25
CA SER A 226 -13.31 0.83 1.02
C SER A 226 -13.99 1.61 2.17
N GLU A 227 -14.05 1.02 3.35
CA GLU A 227 -14.65 1.65 4.53
C GLU A 227 -14.02 3.01 4.90
N ILE A 228 -12.78 3.26 4.45
CA ILE A 228 -11.99 4.41 4.86
C ILE A 228 -12.56 5.74 4.33
N PRO A 229 -12.81 5.94 3.01
CA PRO A 229 -13.35 7.21 2.51
C PRO A 229 -14.76 7.51 3.00
N LEU A 230 -15.58 6.48 3.18
CA LEU A 230 -16.97 6.62 3.61
C LEU A 230 -17.08 7.12 5.05
N LYS A 231 -16.26 6.59 5.97
CA LYS A 231 -16.23 7.02 7.37
C LYS A 231 -15.84 8.50 7.49
N VAL A 232 -14.84 8.95 6.73
CA VAL A 232 -14.40 10.36 6.76
C VAL A 232 -15.43 11.30 6.16
N LEU A 233 -16.04 10.91 5.05
CA LEU A 233 -17.10 11.71 4.45
C LEU A 233 -18.29 11.84 5.42
N ALA A 234 -18.67 10.75 6.06
CA ALA A 234 -19.79 10.73 7.01
C ALA A 234 -19.51 11.58 8.27
N GLU A 235 -18.29 11.63 8.76
CA GLU A 235 -17.94 12.42 9.96
C GLU A 235 -18.10 13.95 9.79
N HIS A 236 -18.13 14.44 8.55
CA HIS A 236 -18.40 15.86 8.27
C HIS A 236 -19.90 16.21 8.35
N PHE A 237 -20.76 15.22 8.52
CA PHE A 237 -22.20 15.41 8.62
C PHE A 237 -22.71 15.10 10.05
N PRO A 238 -23.82 15.71 10.47
CA PRO A 238 -24.46 15.36 11.74
C PRO A 238 -24.77 13.86 11.82
N SER A 239 -24.68 13.28 13.02
CA SER A 239 -24.80 11.82 13.22
C SER A 239 -26.06 11.19 12.60
N TRP A 240 -27.18 11.93 12.59
CA TRP A 240 -28.43 11.48 11.98
C TRP A 240 -28.40 11.43 10.44
N MET A 241 -27.46 12.16 9.80
CA MET A 241 -27.28 12.14 8.33
C MET A 241 -26.22 11.15 7.87
N GLN A 242 -25.34 10.67 8.75
CA GLN A 242 -24.18 9.86 8.36
C GLN A 242 -24.58 8.61 7.58
N SER A 243 -25.58 7.87 8.07
CA SER A 243 -26.06 6.67 7.39
C SER A 243 -26.67 6.98 6.02
N PHE A 244 -27.34 8.12 5.87
CA PHE A 244 -27.88 8.57 4.59
C PHE A 244 -26.78 8.94 3.60
N VAL A 245 -25.75 9.66 4.06
CA VAL A 245 -24.59 10.05 3.23
C VAL A 245 -23.82 8.82 2.77
N ILE A 246 -23.57 7.84 3.67
CA ILE A 246 -22.94 6.57 3.31
C ILE A 246 -23.75 5.85 2.22
N LYS A 247 -25.06 5.73 2.42
CA LYS A 247 -25.96 5.05 1.48
C LYS A 247 -26.04 5.78 0.13
N LEU A 248 -26.04 7.10 0.14
CA LEU A 248 -26.02 7.91 -1.08
C LEU A 248 -24.72 7.74 -1.86
N PHE A 249 -23.57 7.66 -1.15
CA PHE A 249 -22.27 7.42 -1.77
C PHE A 249 -22.18 6.01 -2.37
N GLU A 250 -22.69 4.99 -1.66
CA GLU A 250 -22.78 3.61 -2.17
C GLU A 250 -23.63 3.52 -3.45
N ILE A 251 -24.77 4.20 -3.47
CA ILE A 251 -25.69 4.23 -4.64
C ILE A 251 -25.10 5.05 -5.79
N SER A 252 -24.30 6.10 -5.50
CA SER A 252 -23.75 6.98 -6.54
C SER A 252 -22.67 6.33 -7.40
N HIS A 253 -22.17 5.14 -7.02
CA HIS A 253 -21.05 4.47 -7.67
C HIS A 253 -19.81 5.38 -7.87
N LEU A 254 -19.63 6.40 -7.03
CA LEU A 254 -18.49 7.30 -7.09
C LEU A 254 -17.16 6.60 -6.78
N GLY A 255 -17.20 5.57 -5.91
CA GLY A 255 -16.08 4.69 -5.66
C GLY A 255 -15.98 3.57 -6.72
N GLN A 256 -14.75 3.19 -7.03
CA GLN A 256 -14.52 1.99 -7.86
C GLN A 256 -14.52 0.71 -7.00
N PRO A 257 -14.85 -0.45 -7.57
CA PRO A 257 -14.75 -1.74 -6.89
C PRO A 257 -13.35 -1.95 -6.32
N ILE A 258 -13.24 -2.60 -5.16
CA ILE A 258 -11.96 -2.84 -4.47
C ILE A 258 -10.96 -3.54 -5.39
N GLY A 259 -11.42 -4.49 -6.22
CA GLY A 259 -10.59 -5.18 -7.21
C GLY A 259 -9.91 -4.21 -8.19
N ARG A 260 -10.63 -3.21 -8.68
CA ARG A 260 -10.04 -2.17 -9.54
C ARG A 260 -9.10 -1.25 -8.76
N GLY A 261 -9.41 -0.97 -7.50
CA GLY A 261 -8.52 -0.21 -6.63
C GLY A 261 -7.17 -0.90 -6.36
N ALA A 262 -7.12 -2.22 -6.48
CA ALA A 262 -5.88 -2.99 -6.33
C ALA A 262 -4.99 -2.98 -7.58
N LEU A 263 -5.55 -2.72 -8.78
CA LEU A 263 -4.81 -2.81 -10.05
C LEU A 263 -3.55 -1.94 -10.10
N PRO A 264 -3.55 -0.66 -9.66
CA PRO A 264 -2.31 0.13 -9.66
C PRO A 264 -1.20 -0.49 -8.79
N SER A 265 -1.55 -1.04 -7.63
CA SER A 265 -0.57 -1.73 -6.76
C SER A 265 -0.06 -3.03 -7.38
N LEU A 266 -0.93 -3.79 -8.03
CA LEU A 266 -0.57 -5.01 -8.75
C LEU A 266 0.32 -4.71 -9.96
N PHE A 267 -0.01 -3.67 -10.73
CA PHE A 267 0.84 -3.24 -11.86
C PHE A 267 2.21 -2.76 -11.37
N ALA A 268 2.26 -1.93 -10.34
CA ALA A 268 3.52 -1.50 -9.72
C ALA A 268 4.36 -2.70 -9.24
N ALA A 269 3.70 -3.74 -8.73
CA ALA A 269 4.35 -4.95 -8.23
C ALA A 269 4.85 -5.88 -9.34
N THR A 270 4.18 -5.95 -10.49
CA THR A 270 4.38 -7.04 -11.47
C THR A 270 4.38 -6.60 -12.94
N GLY A 271 3.92 -5.38 -13.24
CA GLY A 271 3.81 -4.86 -14.60
C GLY A 271 5.15 -4.70 -15.32
N VAL A 272 5.08 -4.64 -16.65
CA VAL A 272 6.24 -4.39 -17.53
C VAL A 272 5.77 -3.50 -18.68
N PRO A 273 6.49 -2.39 -18.99
CA PRO A 273 7.66 -1.89 -18.26
C PRO A 273 7.26 -1.15 -16.98
N VAL A 274 8.08 -1.25 -15.96
CA VAL A 274 8.01 -0.44 -14.73
C VAL A 274 9.43 -0.02 -14.38
N GLU A 275 9.63 1.28 -14.17
CA GLU A 275 10.92 1.85 -13.80
C GLU A 275 10.90 2.30 -12.33
N SER A 276 12.07 2.36 -11.72
CA SER A 276 12.19 2.91 -10.37
C SER A 276 11.86 4.40 -10.39
N GLY A 277 11.08 4.85 -9.41
CA GLY A 277 10.53 6.20 -9.37
C GLY A 277 9.14 6.34 -10.03
N ASP A 278 8.63 5.30 -10.69
CA ASP A 278 7.28 5.35 -11.27
C ASP A 278 6.19 5.48 -10.19
N TYR A 279 5.11 6.17 -10.59
CA TYR A 279 3.93 6.35 -9.77
C TYR A 279 2.67 6.03 -10.59
N PHE A 280 1.88 5.07 -10.14
CA PHE A 280 0.70 4.56 -10.85
C PHE A 280 -0.61 4.88 -10.14
N GLY A 281 -1.65 5.09 -10.93
CA GLY A 281 -3.01 5.27 -10.49
C GLY A 281 -4.02 4.86 -11.56
N PRO A 282 -5.34 4.97 -11.30
CA PRO A 282 -6.37 4.77 -12.32
C PRO A 282 -6.25 5.78 -13.46
N ASP A 283 -6.50 5.35 -14.70
CA ASP A 283 -6.37 6.13 -15.93
C ASP A 283 -7.46 7.20 -16.16
N GLY A 284 -8.55 7.14 -15.43
CA GLY A 284 -9.71 8.01 -15.62
C GLY A 284 -9.55 9.41 -15.03
N PHE A 285 -10.64 10.18 -15.09
CA PHE A 285 -10.67 11.58 -14.73
C PHE A 285 -10.04 11.85 -13.35
N LEU A 286 -9.00 12.68 -13.34
CA LEU A 286 -8.20 13.06 -12.16
C LEU A 286 -7.62 11.87 -11.36
N GLY A 287 -7.50 10.66 -11.94
CA GLY A 287 -7.05 9.48 -11.22
C GLY A 287 -8.04 8.97 -10.15
N ILE A 288 -9.29 9.47 -10.16
CA ILE A 288 -10.31 9.11 -9.17
C ILE A 288 -10.77 7.67 -9.35
N ARG A 289 -11.01 7.28 -10.59
CA ARG A 289 -11.42 5.93 -11.01
C ARG A 289 -11.00 5.71 -12.46
N GLY A 290 -10.81 4.46 -12.85
CA GLY A 290 -10.47 4.11 -14.23
C GLY A 290 -10.68 2.63 -14.51
N LYS A 291 -10.61 2.26 -15.79
CA LYS A 291 -10.63 0.87 -16.21
C LYS A 291 -9.21 0.29 -16.22
N ASP A 292 -8.26 1.13 -16.54
CA ASP A 292 -6.86 0.79 -16.75
C ASP A 292 -5.95 1.48 -15.72
N VAL A 293 -4.67 1.19 -15.78
CA VAL A 293 -3.64 1.79 -14.95
C VAL A 293 -2.85 2.79 -15.78
N ALA A 294 -2.64 3.98 -15.25
CA ALA A 294 -1.86 5.03 -15.88
C ALA A 294 -0.67 5.46 -15.01
N THR A 295 0.40 5.89 -15.67
CA THR A 295 1.52 6.56 -14.99
C THR A 295 1.09 7.96 -14.58
N CYS A 296 1.18 8.26 -13.29
CA CYS A 296 0.89 9.55 -12.72
C CYS A 296 2.16 10.41 -12.69
N LYS A 297 2.01 11.72 -12.92
CA LYS A 297 3.11 12.67 -12.73
C LYS A 297 2.97 13.34 -11.38
N PHE A 298 4.08 13.40 -10.66
CA PHE A 298 4.19 14.19 -9.45
C PHE A 298 5.33 15.18 -9.61
N GLU A 299 5.01 16.47 -9.51
CA GLU A 299 6.02 17.52 -9.48
C GLU A 299 6.20 18.01 -8.04
N VAL A 300 7.40 17.86 -7.52
CA VAL A 300 7.78 18.51 -6.27
C VAL A 300 7.88 20.00 -6.56
N LYS A 301 6.86 20.76 -6.19
CA LYS A 301 6.99 22.22 -6.17
C LYS A 301 8.04 22.59 -5.12
N LYS A 302 9.13 23.16 -5.60
CA LYS A 302 10.23 23.69 -4.78
C LYS A 302 9.76 24.80 -3.85
#